data_44dbf8c5578f0e733918318a76641928
#
_entry.id   44dbf8c5578f0e733918318a76641928
#
_cell.length_a   1.000
_cell.length_b   1.000
_cell.length_c   1.000
_cell.angle_alpha   90.00
_cell.angle_beta   90.00
_cell.angle_gamma   90.00
#
_symmetry.space_group_name_H-M   'P 1'
#
loop_
_entity.id
_entity.type
_entity.pdbx_description
1 polymer ?
#
loop_
_entity_poly.entity_id
_entity_poly.type
_entity_poly.pdbx_seq_one_letter_code
_entity_poly.pdbx_strand_id
1 'polypeptide(L)'
;QGTLCQHQERSTYCYAYTLYEHEDKQSMHGGMSSGRRFDELDPNYCINHGYETAKALLDGSPVATGNYSVIFDLSCLSSLFGAFGMCLSGQSAMKGINPWREALHQQVASPLLTVSDIAYIEGGSAIKAFDSEGYATRDTILIGEGQLQSLLHNSHTASFFGIDNTANASRSAKG
;
A
#
# COMPACT_ATOMS: atom_id res chain seq x y z
N GLN A 1 -15.38 28.62 16.18
CA GLN A 1 -13.92 28.53 16.05
C GLN A 1 -13.62 27.32 15.21
N GLY A 2 -12.97 27.50 14.04
CA GLY A 2 -12.58 26.42 13.13
C GLY A 2 -11.06 26.22 13.17
N THR A 3 -10.61 24.99 12.95
CA THR A 3 -9.19 24.66 12.74
C THR A 3 -8.90 24.76 11.25
N LEU A 4 -7.86 25.51 10.87
CA LEU A 4 -7.34 25.54 9.51
C LEU A 4 -6.05 24.74 9.46
N CYS A 5 -6.05 23.66 8.68
CA CYS A 5 -4.86 22.86 8.37
C CYS A 5 -4.53 23.04 6.90
N GLN A 6 -3.26 23.34 6.61
CA GLN A 6 -2.76 23.50 5.24
C GLN A 6 -1.52 22.67 5.04
N HIS A 7 -1.49 21.89 3.97
CA HIS A 7 -0.36 21.11 3.54
C HIS A 7 -0.15 21.29 2.04
N GLN A 8 1.11 21.39 1.63
CA GLN A 8 1.48 21.45 0.23
C GLN A 8 2.34 20.24 -0.11
N GLU A 9 1.92 19.49 -1.10
CA GLU A 9 2.59 18.28 -1.55
C GLU A 9 2.92 18.38 -3.03
N ARG A 10 4.02 17.76 -3.43
CA ARG A 10 4.42 17.57 -4.82
C ARG A 10 4.77 16.10 -5.03
N SER A 11 4.21 15.51 -6.06
CA SER A 11 4.60 14.20 -6.57
C SER A 11 4.84 14.28 -8.07
N THR A 12 5.81 13.51 -8.54
CA THR A 12 6.12 13.33 -9.95
C THR A 12 6.23 11.85 -10.24
N TYR A 13 5.89 11.44 -11.44
CA TYR A 13 6.07 10.05 -11.87
C TYR A 13 6.30 9.99 -13.38
N CYS A 14 6.97 8.96 -13.81
CA CYS A 14 7.04 8.54 -15.19
C CYS A 14 6.80 7.04 -15.29
N TYR A 15 6.31 6.60 -16.42
CA TYR A 15 6.10 5.19 -16.70
C TYR A 15 6.33 4.91 -18.19
N ALA A 16 6.69 3.67 -18.49
CA ALA A 16 6.79 3.16 -19.84
C ALA A 16 6.18 1.76 -19.90
N TYR A 17 5.40 1.48 -20.94
CA TYR A 17 4.93 0.15 -21.27
C TYR A 17 5.66 -0.38 -22.49
N THR A 18 6.12 -1.61 -22.40
CA THR A 18 6.73 -2.33 -23.52
C THR A 18 5.79 -3.44 -23.97
N LEU A 19 5.43 -3.41 -25.24
CA LEU A 19 4.85 -4.55 -25.94
C LEU A 19 6.02 -5.31 -26.60
N TYR A 20 6.23 -6.55 -26.22
CA TYR A 20 7.24 -7.41 -26.80
C TYR A 20 6.57 -8.49 -27.65
N GLU A 21 6.98 -8.57 -28.91
CA GLU A 21 6.45 -9.52 -29.88
C GLU A 21 7.56 -10.39 -30.44
N HIS A 22 7.32 -11.67 -30.50
CA HIS A 22 8.23 -12.63 -31.11
C HIS A 22 7.44 -13.80 -31.67
N GLU A 23 7.58 -14.08 -32.97
CA GLU A 23 6.76 -15.03 -33.70
C GLU A 23 5.25 -14.71 -33.51
N ASP A 24 4.45 -15.71 -33.10
CA ASP A 24 3.01 -15.58 -32.88
C ASP A 24 2.63 -15.21 -31.43
N LYS A 25 3.64 -14.87 -30.60
CA LYS A 25 3.45 -14.54 -29.18
C LYS A 25 3.65 -13.05 -28.94
N GLN A 26 2.88 -12.52 -28.01
CA GLN A 26 3.07 -11.17 -27.50
C GLN A 26 2.88 -11.11 -25.99
N SER A 27 3.61 -10.24 -25.35
CA SER A 27 3.46 -9.94 -23.93
C SER A 27 3.68 -8.45 -23.70
N MET A 28 3.09 -7.91 -22.66
CA MET A 28 3.22 -6.50 -22.30
C MET A 28 3.50 -6.35 -20.81
N HIS A 29 4.46 -5.52 -20.48
CA HIS A 29 4.72 -5.11 -19.10
C HIS A 29 5.13 -3.65 -19.03
N GLY A 30 4.91 -3.02 -17.85
CA GLY A 30 5.29 -1.64 -17.60
C GLY A 30 6.25 -1.49 -16.44
N GLY A 31 7.09 -0.46 -16.52
CA GLY A 31 7.86 0.04 -15.39
C GLY A 31 7.39 1.43 -14.99
N MET A 32 7.47 1.75 -13.70
CA MET A 32 7.12 3.06 -13.16
C MET A 32 8.19 3.54 -12.20
N SER A 33 8.51 4.82 -12.27
CA SER A 33 9.36 5.53 -11.31
C SER A 33 8.60 6.73 -10.77
N SER A 34 8.68 6.96 -9.48
CA SER A 34 8.01 8.08 -8.80
C SER A 34 8.96 8.78 -7.82
N GLY A 35 8.72 10.06 -7.58
CA GLY A 35 9.51 10.87 -6.67
C GLY A 35 8.80 12.19 -6.36
N ARG A 36 9.48 13.07 -5.64
CA ARG A 36 9.01 14.42 -5.34
C ARG A 36 9.59 15.46 -6.29
N ARG A 37 10.72 15.13 -6.88
CA ARG A 37 11.47 15.98 -7.79
C ARG A 37 11.65 15.27 -9.12
N PHE A 38 11.76 16.06 -10.16
CA PHE A 38 11.89 15.53 -11.51
C PHE A 38 13.22 14.78 -11.72
N ASP A 39 14.27 15.19 -11.02
CA ASP A 39 15.62 14.58 -11.07
C ASP A 39 15.72 13.25 -10.27
N GLU A 40 14.68 12.88 -9.52
CA GLU A 40 14.56 11.59 -8.82
C GLU A 40 13.97 10.50 -9.71
N LEU A 41 13.41 10.87 -10.88
CA LEU A 41 12.80 9.92 -11.79
C LEU A 41 13.87 9.14 -12.57
N ASP A 42 13.64 7.86 -12.77
CA ASP A 42 14.47 6.98 -13.59
C ASP A 42 13.69 6.41 -14.79
N PRO A 43 13.63 7.14 -15.91
CA PRO A 43 12.98 6.65 -17.14
C PRO A 43 13.67 5.41 -17.72
N ASN A 44 15.00 5.28 -17.53
CA ASN A 44 15.72 4.11 -18.04
C ASN A 44 15.30 2.84 -17.28
N TYR A 45 15.11 2.92 -15.97
CA TYR A 45 14.52 1.83 -15.20
C TYR A 45 13.14 1.46 -15.75
N CYS A 46 12.26 2.43 -16.00
CA CYS A 46 10.93 2.17 -16.53
C CYS A 46 10.96 1.38 -17.85
N ILE A 47 11.83 1.79 -18.77
CA ILE A 47 11.98 1.15 -20.09
C ILE A 47 12.57 -0.26 -19.94
N ASN A 48 13.71 -0.37 -19.23
CA ASN A 48 14.43 -1.63 -19.10
C ASN A 48 13.60 -2.67 -18.34
N HIS A 49 12.98 -2.27 -17.21
CA HIS A 49 12.13 -3.17 -16.44
C HIS A 49 10.92 -3.64 -17.26
N GLY A 50 10.25 -2.73 -17.98
CA GLY A 50 9.15 -3.08 -18.87
C GLY A 50 9.58 -4.08 -19.95
N TYR A 51 10.72 -3.85 -20.60
CA TYR A 51 11.25 -4.70 -21.64
C TYR A 51 11.65 -6.10 -21.14
N GLU A 52 12.49 -6.17 -20.11
CA GLU A 52 12.98 -7.45 -19.59
C GLU A 52 11.86 -8.31 -19.02
N THR A 53 10.90 -7.68 -18.35
CA THR A 53 9.74 -8.41 -17.81
C THR A 53 8.80 -8.87 -18.90
N ALA A 54 8.49 -8.03 -19.90
CA ALA A 54 7.67 -8.45 -21.04
C ALA A 54 8.31 -9.61 -21.79
N LYS A 55 9.63 -9.54 -22.03
CA LYS A 55 10.39 -10.62 -22.66
C LYS A 55 10.33 -11.93 -21.86
N ALA A 56 10.51 -11.86 -20.53
CA ALA A 56 10.46 -13.03 -19.64
C ALA A 56 9.06 -13.67 -19.59
N LEU A 57 8.00 -12.86 -19.73
CA LEU A 57 6.61 -13.33 -19.70
C LEU A 57 6.16 -13.98 -21.02
N LEU A 58 6.90 -13.80 -22.12
CA LEU A 58 6.50 -14.27 -23.46
C LEU A 58 6.26 -15.78 -23.51
N ASP A 59 7.08 -16.56 -22.80
CA ASP A 59 6.99 -18.02 -22.72
C ASP A 59 6.21 -18.53 -21.50
N GLY A 60 5.50 -17.62 -20.80
CA GLY A 60 4.64 -17.96 -19.70
C GLY A 60 3.52 -18.93 -20.10
N SER A 61 3.27 -19.91 -19.25
CA SER A 61 2.18 -20.87 -19.45
C SER A 61 1.41 -21.08 -18.14
N PRO A 62 0.11 -21.41 -18.19
CA PRO A 62 -0.65 -21.72 -17.01
C PRO A 62 -0.04 -22.91 -16.25
N VAL A 63 0.05 -22.78 -14.92
CA VAL A 63 0.44 -23.90 -14.05
C VAL A 63 -0.77 -24.79 -13.77
N ALA A 64 -0.53 -26.07 -13.49
CA ALA A 64 -1.60 -26.99 -13.11
C ALA A 64 -2.26 -26.53 -11.79
N THR A 65 -3.56 -26.86 -11.60
CA THR A 65 -4.22 -26.57 -10.34
C THR A 65 -3.57 -27.35 -9.20
N GLY A 66 -3.19 -26.65 -8.12
CA GLY A 66 -2.48 -27.27 -6.99
C GLY A 66 -2.16 -26.27 -5.89
N ASN A 67 -1.48 -26.74 -4.85
CA ASN A 67 -0.93 -25.92 -3.79
C ASN A 67 0.54 -25.65 -4.09
N TYR A 68 0.94 -24.41 -4.08
CA TYR A 68 2.29 -23.97 -4.41
C TYR A 68 2.84 -23.03 -3.34
N SER A 69 4.13 -23.14 -3.07
CA SER A 69 4.85 -22.07 -2.38
C SER A 69 5.12 -20.94 -3.38
N VAL A 70 4.72 -19.72 -3.04
CA VAL A 70 4.81 -18.57 -3.94
C VAL A 70 5.74 -17.52 -3.34
N ILE A 71 6.67 -17.03 -4.16
CA ILE A 71 7.49 -15.88 -3.86
C ILE A 71 6.90 -14.69 -4.63
N PHE A 72 6.49 -13.66 -3.91
CA PHE A 72 6.03 -12.40 -4.51
C PHE A 72 7.20 -11.46 -4.71
N ASP A 73 7.34 -10.92 -5.91
CA ASP A 73 8.25 -9.82 -6.18
C ASP A 73 7.86 -8.57 -5.39
N LEU A 74 8.83 -7.72 -5.03
CA LEU A 74 8.59 -6.49 -4.28
C LEU A 74 7.60 -5.54 -4.99
N SER A 75 7.59 -5.52 -6.32
CA SER A 75 6.65 -4.74 -7.12
C SER A 75 5.18 -5.15 -6.93
N CYS A 76 4.93 -6.39 -6.50
CA CYS A 76 3.59 -6.91 -6.24
C CYS A 76 3.07 -6.60 -4.83
N LEU A 77 3.94 -6.15 -3.90
CA LEU A 77 3.59 -6.01 -2.48
C LEU A 77 2.47 -4.99 -2.25
N SER A 78 2.46 -3.86 -2.98
CA SER A 78 1.39 -2.85 -2.83
C SER A 78 0.01 -3.43 -3.16
N SER A 79 -0.10 -4.24 -4.22
CA SER A 79 -1.33 -4.91 -4.60
C SER A 79 -1.71 -6.00 -3.60
N LEU A 80 -0.73 -6.76 -3.12
CA LEU A 80 -0.94 -7.78 -2.09
C LEU A 80 -1.48 -7.16 -0.79
N PHE A 81 -0.81 -6.12 -0.27
CA PHE A 81 -1.28 -5.41 0.92
C PHE A 81 -2.61 -4.70 0.71
N GLY A 82 -2.87 -4.18 -0.50
CA GLY A 82 -4.17 -3.62 -0.86
C GLY A 82 -5.32 -4.62 -0.71
N ALA A 83 -5.10 -5.90 -1.07
CA ALA A 83 -6.08 -6.96 -0.86
C ALA A 83 -6.37 -7.24 0.63
N PHE A 84 -5.39 -7.05 1.50
CA PHE A 84 -5.54 -7.21 2.95
C PHE A 84 -5.94 -5.91 3.68
N GLY A 85 -6.15 -4.80 2.98
CA GLY A 85 -6.49 -3.50 3.59
C GLY A 85 -7.72 -3.56 4.49
N MET A 86 -8.69 -4.41 4.21
CA MET A 86 -9.85 -4.64 5.05
C MET A 86 -9.46 -5.19 6.44
N CYS A 87 -8.44 -6.06 6.50
CA CYS A 87 -7.95 -6.66 7.75
C CYS A 87 -7.29 -5.63 8.68
N LEU A 88 -6.78 -4.53 8.14
CA LEU A 88 -6.12 -3.47 8.88
C LEU A 88 -7.05 -2.27 9.18
N SER A 89 -8.31 -2.34 8.76
CA SER A 89 -9.28 -1.24 8.86
C SER A 89 -10.13 -1.33 10.12
N GLY A 90 -10.07 -0.31 10.97
CA GLY A 90 -10.98 -0.14 12.11
C GLY A 90 -12.43 0.04 11.69
N GLN A 91 -12.69 0.65 10.52
CA GLN A 91 -14.04 0.78 9.99
C GLN A 91 -14.64 -0.57 9.58
N SER A 92 -13.85 -1.44 8.97
CA SER A 92 -14.27 -2.80 8.65
C SER A 92 -14.50 -3.63 9.91
N ALA A 93 -13.69 -3.42 10.95
CA ALA A 93 -13.88 -4.05 12.26
C ALA A 93 -15.19 -3.57 12.93
N MET A 94 -15.46 -2.29 12.91
CA MET A 94 -16.71 -1.72 13.44
C MET A 94 -17.95 -2.29 12.70
N LYS A 95 -17.85 -2.48 11.38
CA LYS A 95 -18.93 -3.09 10.57
C LYS A 95 -19.05 -4.62 10.73
N GLY A 96 -18.14 -5.25 11.46
CA GLY A 96 -18.15 -6.71 11.68
C GLY A 96 -17.66 -7.55 10.47
N ILE A 97 -17.05 -6.93 9.46
CA ILE A 97 -16.57 -7.62 8.25
C ILE A 97 -15.05 -7.82 8.21
N ASN A 98 -14.32 -7.30 9.21
CA ASN A 98 -12.87 -7.50 9.33
C ASN A 98 -12.58 -8.88 9.92
N PRO A 99 -11.87 -9.79 9.21
CA PRO A 99 -11.56 -11.13 9.72
C PRO A 99 -10.58 -11.09 10.92
N TRP A 100 -9.84 -10.00 11.13
CA TRP A 100 -8.92 -9.82 12.26
C TRP A 100 -9.49 -8.95 13.39
N ARG A 101 -10.80 -8.72 13.38
CA ARG A 101 -11.47 -7.90 14.38
C ARG A 101 -11.13 -8.28 15.83
N GLU A 102 -11.09 -9.59 16.09
CA GLU A 102 -10.84 -10.16 17.42
C GLU A 102 -9.37 -10.67 17.60
N ALA A 103 -8.50 -10.34 16.63
CA ALA A 103 -7.13 -10.84 16.59
C ALA A 103 -6.10 -9.83 17.15
N LEU A 104 -6.54 -8.75 17.80
CA LEU A 104 -5.61 -7.80 18.41
C LEU A 104 -4.69 -8.52 19.40
N HIS A 105 -3.39 -8.27 19.30
CA HIS A 105 -2.31 -8.94 20.04
C HIS A 105 -2.13 -10.44 19.77
N GLN A 106 -2.80 -10.99 18.73
CA GLN A 106 -2.61 -12.37 18.30
C GLN A 106 -1.67 -12.44 17.10
N GLN A 107 -1.07 -13.61 16.90
CA GLN A 107 -0.25 -13.89 15.73
C GLN A 107 -1.13 -14.04 14.49
N VAL A 108 -0.96 -13.13 13.52
CA VAL A 108 -1.72 -13.10 12.25
C VAL A 108 -0.84 -13.34 11.03
N ALA A 109 0.48 -13.28 11.23
CA ALA A 109 1.46 -13.47 10.17
C ALA A 109 2.75 -14.10 10.71
N SER A 110 3.72 -14.37 9.84
CA SER A 110 5.05 -14.81 10.22
C SER A 110 5.71 -13.79 11.18
N PRO A 111 6.46 -14.24 12.22
CA PRO A 111 7.24 -13.35 13.07
C PRO A 111 8.28 -12.48 12.34
N LEU A 112 8.61 -12.85 11.09
CA LEU A 112 9.50 -12.05 10.26
C LEU A 112 8.82 -10.81 9.64
N LEU A 113 7.48 -10.71 9.73
CA LEU A 113 6.72 -9.60 9.13
C LEU A 113 6.45 -8.51 10.15
N THR A 114 6.91 -7.30 9.83
CA THR A 114 6.48 -6.05 10.47
C THR A 114 5.87 -5.13 9.42
N VAL A 115 4.69 -4.59 9.72
CA VAL A 115 3.97 -3.64 8.88
C VAL A 115 3.66 -2.39 9.70
N SER A 116 4.09 -1.24 9.20
CA SER A 116 3.88 0.05 9.84
C SER A 116 3.24 1.04 8.87
N ASP A 117 2.31 1.83 9.37
CA ASP A 117 1.83 3.05 8.72
C ASP A 117 2.75 4.20 9.14
N ILE A 118 3.50 4.75 8.21
CA ILE A 118 4.54 5.75 8.47
C ILE A 118 4.11 7.09 7.88
N ALA A 119 4.01 8.10 8.74
CA ALA A 119 3.58 9.45 8.35
C ALA A 119 4.60 10.18 7.48
N TYR A 120 5.89 9.92 7.67
CA TYR A 120 7.00 10.52 6.94
C TYR A 120 8.10 9.49 6.63
N ILE A 121 8.41 9.33 5.36
CA ILE A 121 9.58 8.58 4.90
C ILE A 121 10.43 9.51 4.06
N GLU A 122 11.71 9.68 4.41
CA GLU A 122 12.65 10.47 3.61
C GLU A 122 12.76 9.88 2.21
N GLY A 123 12.63 10.72 1.19
CA GLY A 123 12.57 10.27 -0.22
C GLY A 123 11.25 9.60 -0.62
N GLY A 124 10.31 9.40 0.30
CA GLY A 124 9.00 8.83 0.00
C GLY A 124 8.14 9.77 -0.84
N SER A 125 7.31 9.20 -1.70
CA SER A 125 6.45 9.95 -2.63
C SER A 125 5.18 10.50 -1.96
N ALA A 126 4.76 9.96 -0.83
CA ALA A 126 3.56 10.39 -0.09
C ALA A 126 3.92 10.81 1.34
N ILE A 127 3.53 12.03 1.70
CA ILE A 127 3.61 12.55 3.06
C ILE A 127 2.31 13.24 3.39
N LYS A 128 1.78 12.96 4.56
CA LYS A 128 0.55 13.55 5.03
C LYS A 128 0.77 14.10 6.43
N ALA A 129 0.72 15.42 6.59
CA ALA A 129 0.92 16.04 7.89
C ALA A 129 -0.27 15.90 8.83
N PHE A 130 -1.47 15.75 8.27
CA PHE A 130 -2.73 15.55 8.99
C PHE A 130 -3.71 14.74 8.15
N ASP A 131 -4.62 14.06 8.80
CA ASP A 131 -5.70 13.31 8.15
C ASP A 131 -6.87 14.23 7.70
N SER A 132 -7.91 13.65 7.10
CA SER A 132 -9.07 14.40 6.62
C SER A 132 -9.97 14.97 7.73
N GLU A 133 -9.68 14.68 8.99
CA GLU A 133 -10.34 15.26 10.17
C GLU A 133 -9.45 16.31 10.85
N GLY A 134 -8.23 16.55 10.35
CA GLY A 134 -7.28 17.52 10.87
C GLY A 134 -6.42 17.00 12.04
N TYR A 135 -6.44 15.72 12.30
CA TYR A 135 -5.51 15.11 13.28
C TYR A 135 -4.12 14.98 12.67
N ALA A 136 -3.09 15.37 13.43
CA ALA A 136 -1.71 15.17 13.03
C ALA A 136 -1.42 13.67 12.82
N THR A 137 -0.87 13.33 11.68
CA THR A 137 -0.48 11.95 11.38
C THR A 137 0.71 11.52 12.23
N ARG A 138 0.81 10.25 12.49
CA ARG A 138 1.88 9.64 13.29
C ARG A 138 2.16 8.23 12.80
N ASP A 139 3.33 7.75 13.14
CA ASP A 139 3.71 6.36 12.86
C ASP A 139 2.90 5.41 13.73
N THR A 140 2.39 4.35 13.11
CA THR A 140 1.57 3.33 13.78
C THR A 140 2.05 1.95 13.35
N ILE A 141 2.48 1.12 14.29
CA ILE A 141 2.79 -0.28 14.01
C ILE A 141 1.46 -1.04 13.94
N LEU A 142 1.17 -1.62 12.78
CA LEU A 142 -0.04 -2.42 12.54
C LEU A 142 0.20 -3.89 12.86
N ILE A 143 1.30 -4.43 12.37
CA ILE A 143 1.77 -5.78 12.67
C ILE A 143 3.22 -5.66 13.12
N GLY A 144 3.52 -6.10 14.32
CA GLY A 144 4.87 -6.16 14.88
C GLY A 144 5.28 -7.61 15.09
N GLU A 145 6.36 -8.05 14.43
CA GLU A 145 6.84 -9.45 14.54
C GLU A 145 5.72 -10.48 14.33
N GLY A 146 4.84 -10.21 13.35
CA GLY A 146 3.71 -11.04 13.00
C GLY A 146 2.47 -10.91 13.89
N GLN A 147 2.52 -10.17 15.00
CA GLN A 147 1.38 -9.91 15.88
C GLN A 147 0.63 -8.65 15.45
N LEU A 148 -0.70 -8.73 15.39
CA LEU A 148 -1.55 -7.55 15.16
C LEU A 148 -1.48 -6.61 16.36
N GLN A 149 -0.91 -5.41 16.17
CA GLN A 149 -0.73 -4.42 17.24
C GLN A 149 -1.82 -3.35 17.22
N SER A 150 -2.29 -2.97 16.03
CA SER A 150 -3.28 -1.92 15.85
C SER A 150 -4.05 -2.09 14.56
N LEU A 151 -5.19 -1.42 14.48
CA LEU A 151 -5.91 -1.15 13.23
C LEU A 151 -5.83 0.34 12.91
N LEU A 152 -6.12 0.71 11.68
CA LEU A 152 -6.22 2.10 11.24
C LEU A 152 -7.57 2.69 11.64
N HIS A 153 -7.55 3.74 12.44
CA HIS A 153 -8.74 4.38 13.01
C HIS A 153 -8.84 5.86 12.62
N ASN A 154 -10.05 6.30 12.44
CA ASN A 154 -10.46 7.71 12.45
C ASN A 154 -11.17 8.03 13.77
N SER A 155 -11.62 9.27 13.97
CA SER A 155 -12.28 9.68 15.22
C SER A 155 -13.54 8.86 15.55
N HIS A 156 -14.32 8.51 14.53
CA HIS A 156 -15.55 7.73 14.72
C HIS A 156 -15.27 6.31 15.18
N THR A 157 -14.36 5.61 14.50
CA THR A 157 -14.00 4.22 14.87
C THR A 157 -13.21 4.15 16.17
N ALA A 158 -12.32 5.13 16.44
CA ALA A 158 -11.60 5.25 17.69
C ALA A 158 -12.58 5.42 18.88
N SER A 159 -13.56 6.31 18.74
CA SER A 159 -14.60 6.49 19.75
C SER A 159 -15.45 5.24 19.95
N PHE A 160 -15.79 4.51 18.87
CA PHE A 160 -16.59 3.28 18.96
C PHE A 160 -15.86 2.19 19.76
N PHE A 161 -14.55 2.04 19.57
CA PHE A 161 -13.76 1.04 20.29
C PHE A 161 -13.17 1.55 21.62
N GLY A 162 -13.34 2.84 21.96
CA GLY A 162 -12.78 3.43 23.19
C GLY A 162 -11.26 3.48 23.21
N ILE A 163 -10.63 3.72 22.05
CA ILE A 163 -9.17 3.73 21.86
C ILE A 163 -8.72 5.06 21.23
N ASP A 164 -7.41 5.25 21.16
CA ASP A 164 -6.82 6.43 20.51
C ASP A 164 -7.01 6.43 18.98
N ASN A 165 -7.30 7.60 18.41
CA ASN A 165 -7.34 7.82 16.97
C ASN A 165 -5.94 7.68 16.37
N THR A 166 -5.79 6.90 15.30
CA THR A 166 -4.50 6.72 14.59
C THR A 166 -4.28 7.75 13.47
N ALA A 167 -5.17 8.73 13.32
CA ALA A 167 -5.12 9.80 12.32
C ALA A 167 -5.15 9.25 10.87
N ASN A 168 -6.05 8.31 10.61
CA ASN A 168 -6.21 7.68 9.29
C ASN A 168 -7.59 7.97 8.68
N ALA A 169 -8.19 9.12 9.00
CA ALA A 169 -9.42 9.54 8.35
C ALA A 169 -9.16 9.85 6.86
N SER A 170 -10.02 9.29 5.99
CA SER A 170 -10.05 9.60 4.57
C SER A 170 -11.46 10.03 4.19
N ARG A 171 -11.59 11.22 3.61
CA ARG A 171 -12.85 11.77 3.10
C ARG A 171 -12.65 12.33 1.70
N SER A 172 -13.62 12.12 0.85
CA SER A 172 -13.68 12.80 -0.44
C SER A 172 -14.26 14.22 -0.25
N ALA A 173 -14.05 15.09 -1.25
CA ALA A 173 -14.63 16.44 -1.24
C ALA A 173 -16.17 16.45 -1.25
N LYS A 174 -16.79 15.32 -1.54
CA LYS A 174 -18.26 15.16 -1.58
C LYS A 174 -18.84 14.40 -0.38
N GLY A 175 -18.05 14.12 0.64
CA GLY A 175 -18.46 13.40 1.86
C GLY A 175 -18.15 11.94 1.85
#